data_c7ef5ed66f6d0aadbeb497b9707cb1e2
#
_entry.id   c7ef5ed66f6d0aadbeb497b9707cb1e2
#
_cell.length_a   1.000
_cell.length_b   1.000
_cell.length_c   1.000
_cell.angle_alpha   90.00
_cell.angle_beta   90.00
_cell.angle_gamma   90.00
#
_symmetry.space_group_name_H-M   'P 1'
#
loop_
_entity.id
_entity.type
_entity.pdbx_description
1 polymer ?
#
loop_
_entity_poly.entity_id
_entity_poly.type
_entity_poly.pdbx_seq_one_letter_code
_entity_poly.pdbx_strand_id
1 'polypeptide(L)'
;MMIMTAKVNIKKVLIVLGAIAALLIGIIALFGGKDTATTSATVSDNDSRVSFLKSFGWEVTTTPMESGQVRIPTETTEVFDRYNQLQQAQGYDLMKYSGKKVMRYVYKVTNYPGATDPVFATVLVYKNQIIGGDITNTAAGGKIQSFKMNGSIMETAPSST
;
A
#
# COMPACT_ATOMS: atom_id res chain seq x y z
N MET A 1 -26.22 -12.38 45.24
CA MET A 1 -25.51 -12.05 44.00
C MET A 1 -26.30 -10.97 43.29
N MET A 2 -25.97 -9.71 43.51
CA MET A 2 -26.69 -8.57 42.90
C MET A 2 -26.14 -8.31 41.52
N ILE A 3 -26.92 -8.50 40.49
CA ILE A 3 -26.59 -8.10 39.13
C ILE A 3 -27.02 -6.65 38.98
N MET A 4 -26.06 -5.70 39.04
CA MET A 4 -26.31 -4.31 38.71
C MET A 4 -26.44 -4.17 37.20
N THR A 5 -27.64 -4.12 36.69
CA THR A 5 -27.91 -3.74 35.29
C THR A 5 -27.78 -2.23 35.18
N ALA A 6 -26.64 -1.73 34.77
CA ALA A 6 -26.47 -0.32 34.43
C ALA A 6 -27.31 -0.02 33.17
N LYS A 7 -28.42 0.73 33.36
CA LYS A 7 -29.20 1.26 32.23
C LYS A 7 -28.31 2.26 31.45
N VAL A 8 -27.71 1.80 30.36
CA VAL A 8 -26.97 2.69 29.45
C VAL A 8 -27.99 3.63 28.80
N ASN A 9 -27.81 4.94 29.03
CA ASN A 9 -28.68 5.95 28.47
C ASN A 9 -28.27 6.19 26.99
N ILE A 10 -29.04 5.53 26.09
CA ILE A 10 -28.82 5.55 24.64
C ILE A 10 -28.68 6.98 24.09
N LYS A 11 -29.40 7.95 24.64
CA LYS A 11 -29.28 9.36 24.21
C LYS A 11 -27.90 9.94 24.51
N LYS A 12 -27.27 9.60 25.65
CA LYS A 12 -25.92 10.03 25.98
C LYS A 12 -24.86 9.35 25.09
N VAL A 13 -25.05 8.08 24.77
CA VAL A 13 -24.17 7.33 23.84
C VAL A 13 -24.24 7.93 22.44
N LEU A 14 -25.44 8.26 21.94
CA LEU A 14 -25.61 8.91 20.62
C LEU A 14 -25.00 10.31 20.57
N ILE A 15 -25.06 11.08 21.65
CA ILE A 15 -24.42 12.41 21.73
C ILE A 15 -22.90 12.30 21.71
N VAL A 16 -22.33 11.31 22.41
CA VAL A 16 -20.87 11.08 22.43
C VAL A 16 -20.39 10.59 21.06
N LEU A 17 -21.12 9.69 20.41
CA LEU A 17 -20.78 9.23 19.05
C LEU A 17 -20.92 10.35 18.02
N GLY A 18 -21.92 11.21 18.13
CA GLY A 18 -22.08 12.39 17.29
C GLY A 18 -20.96 13.41 17.47
N ALA A 19 -20.51 13.63 18.71
CA ALA A 19 -19.38 14.52 19.01
C ALA A 19 -18.04 14.00 18.44
N ILE A 20 -17.80 12.69 18.52
CA ILE A 20 -16.61 12.07 17.93
C ILE A 20 -16.64 12.16 16.40
N ALA A 21 -17.79 11.92 15.77
CA ALA A 21 -17.94 12.07 14.32
C ALA A 21 -17.75 13.52 13.86
N ALA A 22 -18.28 14.50 14.60
CA ALA A 22 -18.10 15.93 14.31
C ALA A 22 -16.63 16.38 14.49
N LEU A 23 -15.91 15.80 15.47
CA LEU A 23 -14.49 16.07 15.70
C LEU A 23 -13.61 15.53 14.57
N LEU A 24 -13.92 14.34 14.05
CA LEU A 24 -13.22 13.75 12.89
C LEU A 24 -13.48 14.55 11.62
N ILE A 25 -14.70 15.03 11.38
CA ILE A 25 -15.07 15.87 10.24
C ILE A 25 -14.42 17.26 10.37
N GLY A 26 -14.36 17.82 11.56
CA GLY A 26 -13.70 19.12 11.83
C GLY A 26 -12.20 19.10 11.57
N ILE A 27 -11.51 17.99 11.87
CA ILE A 27 -10.08 17.83 11.58
C ILE A 27 -9.84 17.79 10.07
N ILE A 28 -10.70 17.08 9.31
CA ILE A 28 -10.61 17.04 7.83
C ILE A 28 -10.88 18.42 7.21
N ALA A 29 -11.79 19.22 7.78
CA ALA A 29 -12.13 20.54 7.28
C ALA A 29 -11.04 21.62 7.59
N LEU A 30 -10.30 21.47 8.70
CA LEU A 30 -9.21 22.39 9.08
C LEU A 30 -7.90 22.12 8.33
N PHE A 31 -7.70 20.90 7.81
CA PHE A 31 -6.54 20.50 7.00
C PHE A 31 -6.87 20.27 5.52
N GLY A 32 -8.08 20.66 5.07
CA GLY A 32 -8.54 20.57 3.69
C GLY A 32 -7.93 21.62 2.78
N GLY A 33 -6.60 21.66 2.67
CA GLY A 33 -5.94 22.18 1.48
C GLY A 33 -6.08 21.15 0.36
N LYS A 34 -6.46 21.59 -0.83
CA LYS A 34 -6.52 20.81 -2.07
C LYS A 34 -5.11 20.40 -2.51
N ASP A 35 -4.55 19.44 -1.82
CA ASP A 35 -3.52 18.57 -2.33
C ASP A 35 -3.94 17.18 -1.91
N THR A 36 -4.24 16.32 -2.88
CA THR A 36 -4.29 14.88 -2.68
C THR A 36 -2.85 14.45 -2.38
N ALA A 37 -2.37 14.86 -1.20
CA ALA A 37 -1.16 14.32 -0.65
C ALA A 37 -1.48 12.85 -0.39
N THR A 38 -1.04 11.98 -1.29
CA THR A 38 -0.87 10.57 -0.98
C THR A 38 -0.05 10.54 0.29
N THR A 39 -0.70 10.27 1.40
CA THR A 39 -0.03 10.12 2.68
C THR A 39 0.84 8.88 2.54
N SER A 40 2.11 9.09 2.19
CA SER A 40 3.09 8.01 2.17
C SER A 40 3.07 7.34 3.54
N ALA A 41 2.65 6.08 3.60
CA ALA A 41 2.60 5.36 4.86
C ALA A 41 4.01 5.29 5.46
N THR A 42 4.13 5.67 6.71
CA THR A 42 5.39 5.58 7.44
C THR A 42 5.58 4.15 7.93
N VAL A 43 6.70 3.54 7.59
CA VAL A 43 7.06 2.16 7.95
C VAL A 43 8.45 2.13 8.55
N SER A 44 8.55 1.99 9.86
CA SER A 44 9.82 1.95 10.59
C SER A 44 10.42 0.55 10.67
N ASP A 45 9.58 -0.47 10.64
CA ASP A 45 9.93 -1.86 10.89
C ASP A 45 9.22 -2.83 9.94
N ASN A 46 9.46 -4.11 10.14
CA ASN A 46 8.85 -5.17 9.34
C ASN A 46 7.34 -5.25 9.54
N ASP A 47 6.88 -5.14 10.79
CA ASP A 47 5.46 -5.32 11.13
C ASP A 47 4.60 -4.21 10.54
N SER A 48 5.11 -2.99 10.47
CA SER A 48 4.44 -1.86 9.82
C SER A 48 4.31 -2.07 8.30
N ARG A 49 5.32 -2.68 7.62
CA ARG A 49 5.22 -3.04 6.20
C ARG A 49 4.21 -4.15 5.94
N VAL A 50 4.20 -5.18 6.79
CA VAL A 50 3.20 -6.26 6.73
C VAL A 50 1.80 -5.72 6.98
N SER A 51 1.64 -4.85 7.97
CA SER A 51 0.36 -4.18 8.28
C SER A 51 -0.12 -3.30 7.13
N PHE A 52 0.80 -2.60 6.46
CA PHE A 52 0.50 -1.83 5.26
C PHE A 52 -0.08 -2.73 4.15
N LEU A 53 0.55 -3.87 3.84
CA LEU A 53 0.03 -4.80 2.82
C LEU A 53 -1.32 -5.40 3.24
N LYS A 54 -1.50 -5.71 4.53
CA LYS A 54 -2.78 -6.18 5.08
C LYS A 54 -3.90 -5.16 4.93
N SER A 55 -3.59 -3.86 4.98
CA SER A 55 -4.61 -2.81 4.80
C SER A 55 -5.25 -2.81 3.40
N PHE A 56 -4.59 -3.41 2.41
CA PHE A 56 -5.14 -3.66 1.07
C PHE A 56 -5.79 -5.05 0.92
N GLY A 57 -5.82 -5.84 2.00
CA GLY A 57 -6.38 -7.19 2.01
C GLY A 57 -5.37 -8.30 1.66
N TRP A 58 -4.08 -7.97 1.49
CA TRP A 58 -3.07 -8.98 1.19
C TRP A 58 -2.54 -9.66 2.46
N GLU A 59 -2.58 -10.97 2.48
CA GLU A 59 -1.85 -11.78 3.46
C GLU A 59 -0.49 -12.14 2.89
N VAL A 60 0.55 -11.89 3.66
CA VAL A 60 1.94 -12.09 3.23
C VAL A 60 2.73 -12.82 4.30
N THR A 61 3.90 -13.35 3.91
CA THR A 61 4.86 -13.92 4.86
C THR A 61 5.23 -12.90 5.93
N THR A 62 5.46 -13.36 7.16
CA THR A 62 5.81 -12.50 8.30
C THR A 62 7.19 -11.86 8.19
N THR A 63 8.06 -12.42 7.35
CA THR A 63 9.39 -11.89 7.03
C THR A 63 9.51 -11.74 5.53
N PRO A 64 10.28 -10.74 5.03
CA PRO A 64 10.52 -10.62 3.61
C PRO A 64 11.34 -11.81 3.09
N MET A 65 11.00 -12.29 1.91
CA MET A 65 11.78 -13.30 1.17
C MET A 65 13.09 -12.70 0.65
N GLU A 66 13.07 -11.41 0.33
CA GLU A 66 14.20 -10.65 -0.15
C GLU A 66 14.15 -9.23 0.41
N SER A 67 15.31 -8.71 0.77
CA SER A 67 15.47 -7.29 1.12
C SER A 67 16.82 -6.80 0.64
N GLY A 68 16.84 -5.60 0.09
CA GLY A 68 18.08 -5.02 -0.43
C GLY A 68 17.93 -3.59 -0.88
N GLN A 69 19.04 -2.94 -1.09
CA GLN A 69 19.11 -1.58 -1.60
C GLN A 69 19.07 -1.59 -3.13
N VAL A 70 18.17 -0.82 -3.71
CA VAL A 70 18.10 -0.58 -5.16
C VAL A 70 18.22 0.92 -5.44
N ARG A 71 18.69 1.28 -6.62
CA ARG A 71 18.77 2.67 -7.07
C ARG A 71 17.61 2.95 -8.03
N ILE A 72 16.88 4.03 -7.78
CA ILE A 72 15.92 4.54 -8.75
C ILE A 72 16.71 5.11 -9.94
N PRO A 73 16.39 4.73 -11.19
CA PRO A 73 17.09 5.20 -12.37
C PRO A 73 17.12 6.73 -12.50
N THR A 74 18.19 7.25 -13.04
CA THR A 74 18.30 8.66 -13.43
C THR A 74 17.84 8.89 -14.87
N GLU A 75 18.00 7.88 -15.70
CA GLU A 75 17.49 7.85 -17.07
C GLU A 75 16.34 6.89 -17.16
N THR A 76 15.27 7.27 -17.84
CA THR A 76 14.09 6.44 -17.98
C THR A 76 14.24 5.48 -19.17
N THR A 77 13.63 4.31 -18.99
CA THR A 77 13.39 3.34 -20.06
C THR A 77 11.89 3.14 -20.18
N GLU A 78 11.42 2.68 -21.33
CA GLU A 78 9.99 2.39 -21.53
C GLU A 78 9.41 1.47 -20.44
N VAL A 79 10.19 0.48 -19.99
CA VAL A 79 9.78 -0.42 -18.91
C VAL A 79 9.65 0.33 -17.58
N PHE A 80 10.62 1.18 -17.26
CA PHE A 80 10.56 1.98 -16.04
C PHE A 80 9.41 3.00 -16.10
N ASP A 81 9.18 3.63 -17.24
CA ASP A 81 8.10 4.61 -17.41
C ASP A 81 6.73 3.95 -17.19
N ARG A 82 6.50 2.75 -17.75
CA ARG A 82 5.28 1.97 -17.48
C ARG A 82 5.15 1.59 -16.02
N TYR A 83 6.24 1.18 -15.37
CA TYR A 83 6.23 0.88 -13.95
C TYR A 83 5.94 2.13 -13.11
N ASN A 84 6.51 3.29 -13.47
CA ASN A 84 6.21 4.54 -12.77
C ASN A 84 4.77 5.01 -12.99
N GLN A 85 4.17 4.77 -14.17
CA GLN A 85 2.74 5.02 -14.39
C GLN A 85 1.85 4.19 -13.46
N LEU A 86 2.22 2.90 -13.22
CA LEU A 86 1.55 2.09 -12.21
C LEU A 86 1.68 2.70 -10.81
N GLN A 87 2.85 3.26 -10.46
CA GLN A 87 3.04 3.93 -9.19
C GLN A 87 2.21 5.22 -9.10
N GLN A 88 2.16 6.01 -10.17
CA GLN A 88 1.37 7.24 -10.23
C GLN A 88 -0.14 6.96 -10.07
N ALA A 89 -0.64 5.87 -10.64
CA ALA A 89 -2.02 5.42 -10.44
C ALA A 89 -2.34 5.06 -8.98
N GLN A 90 -1.31 4.79 -8.16
CA GLN A 90 -1.41 4.57 -6.71
C GLN A 90 -1.16 5.84 -5.89
N GLY A 91 -0.81 6.96 -6.55
CA GLY A 91 -0.46 8.23 -5.93
C GLY A 91 1.02 8.34 -5.54
N TYR A 92 1.88 7.41 -5.96
CA TYR A 92 3.33 7.50 -5.82
C TYR A 92 3.96 8.04 -7.10
N ASP A 93 5.20 8.50 -7.01
CA ASP A 93 5.97 8.93 -8.17
C ASP A 93 7.46 8.67 -7.91
N LEU A 94 7.99 7.62 -8.53
CA LEU A 94 9.38 7.21 -8.33
C LEU A 94 10.38 8.22 -8.92
N MET A 95 9.97 9.04 -9.90
CA MET A 95 10.85 10.04 -10.48
C MET A 95 11.28 11.10 -9.46
N LYS A 96 10.48 11.37 -8.43
CA LYS A 96 10.86 12.22 -7.29
C LYS A 96 12.07 11.70 -6.51
N TYR A 97 12.39 10.42 -6.69
CA TYR A 97 13.51 9.73 -6.03
C TYR A 97 14.62 9.33 -7.01
N SER A 98 14.62 9.90 -8.22
CA SER A 98 15.63 9.64 -9.25
C SER A 98 17.06 9.71 -8.68
N GLY A 99 17.88 8.70 -8.97
CA GLY A 99 19.24 8.56 -8.46
C GLY A 99 19.36 8.19 -6.97
N LYS A 100 18.28 8.16 -6.21
CA LYS A 100 18.32 7.78 -4.78
C LYS A 100 18.43 6.28 -4.62
N LYS A 101 19.14 5.86 -3.56
CA LYS A 101 19.14 4.50 -3.07
C LYS A 101 17.94 4.32 -2.13
N VAL A 102 17.11 3.33 -2.40
CA VAL A 102 15.92 3.01 -1.64
C VAL A 102 15.96 1.55 -1.21
N MET A 103 15.26 1.20 -0.15
CA MET A 103 15.13 -0.19 0.27
C MET A 103 13.97 -0.85 -0.46
N ARG A 104 14.22 -2.04 -1.01
CA ARG A 104 13.23 -2.93 -1.61
C ARG A 104 13.01 -4.12 -0.70
N TYR A 105 11.77 -4.39 -0.34
CA TYR A 105 11.35 -5.56 0.42
C TYR A 105 10.36 -6.37 -0.40
N VAL A 106 10.56 -7.68 -0.47
CA VAL A 106 9.71 -8.59 -1.23
C VAL A 106 9.13 -9.63 -0.28
N TYR A 107 7.82 -9.75 -0.25
CA TYR A 107 7.08 -10.72 0.55
C TYR A 107 6.34 -11.69 -0.36
N LYS A 108 6.21 -12.95 0.04
CA LYS A 108 5.32 -13.88 -0.64
C LYS A 108 3.88 -13.60 -0.23
N VAL A 109 3.00 -13.42 -1.20
CA VAL A 109 1.55 -13.32 -0.98
C VAL A 109 0.96 -14.71 -0.84
N THR A 110 0.09 -14.91 0.17
CA THR A 110 -0.47 -16.22 0.49
C THR A 110 -1.94 -16.36 0.13
N ASN A 111 -2.63 -15.25 -0.12
CA ASN A 111 -4.07 -15.24 -0.38
C ASN A 111 -4.45 -14.69 -1.78
N TYR A 112 -3.54 -14.77 -2.77
CA TYR A 112 -3.87 -14.32 -4.12
C TYR A 112 -4.87 -15.29 -4.78
N PRO A 113 -6.05 -14.81 -5.24
CA PRO A 113 -7.08 -15.68 -5.78
C PRO A 113 -6.63 -16.42 -7.06
N GLY A 114 -6.77 -17.75 -7.08
CA GLY A 114 -6.52 -18.56 -8.26
C GLY A 114 -5.05 -18.65 -8.69
N ALA A 115 -4.10 -18.23 -7.86
CA ALA A 115 -2.69 -18.32 -8.19
C ALA A 115 -2.21 -19.79 -8.19
N THR A 116 -1.61 -20.22 -9.30
CA THR A 116 -0.92 -21.51 -9.44
C THR A 116 0.58 -21.38 -9.19
N ASP A 117 1.12 -20.19 -9.38
CA ASP A 117 2.52 -19.83 -9.22
C ASP A 117 2.70 -18.81 -8.09
N PRO A 118 3.92 -18.66 -7.57
CA PRO A 118 4.18 -17.69 -6.50
C PRO A 118 3.79 -16.28 -6.90
N VAL A 119 3.18 -15.58 -5.96
CA VAL A 119 2.85 -14.16 -6.06
C VAL A 119 3.65 -13.39 -5.02
N PHE A 120 4.19 -12.26 -5.40
CA PHE A 120 5.02 -11.44 -4.53
C PHE A 120 4.46 -10.03 -4.39
N ALA A 121 4.60 -9.48 -3.19
CA ALA A 121 4.37 -8.07 -2.90
C ALA A 121 5.73 -7.38 -2.74
N THR A 122 5.99 -6.38 -3.56
CA THR A 122 7.18 -5.52 -3.46
C THR A 122 6.80 -4.22 -2.76
N VAL A 123 7.60 -3.80 -1.78
CA VAL A 123 7.46 -2.50 -1.10
C VAL A 123 8.77 -1.74 -1.24
N LEU A 124 8.70 -0.53 -1.79
CA LEU A 124 9.82 0.39 -1.91
C LEU A 124 9.76 1.44 -0.80
N VAL A 125 10.85 1.56 -0.05
CA VAL A 125 10.91 2.43 1.14
C VAL A 125 12.09 3.40 1.03
N TYR A 126 11.84 4.68 1.25
CA TYR A 126 12.85 5.71 1.38
C TYR A 126 12.63 6.50 2.66
N LYS A 127 13.63 6.58 3.53
CA LYS A 127 13.55 7.28 4.84
C LYS A 127 12.29 6.92 5.64
N ASN A 128 12.04 5.62 5.79
CA ASN A 128 10.87 5.07 6.49
C ASN A 128 9.50 5.40 5.86
N GLN A 129 9.47 5.90 4.64
CA GLN A 129 8.22 6.15 3.91
C GLN A 129 8.10 5.20 2.73
N ILE A 130 6.91 4.63 2.54
CA ILE A 130 6.60 3.87 1.33
C ILE A 130 6.50 4.84 0.17
N ILE A 131 7.29 4.60 -0.86
CA ILE A 131 7.37 5.43 -2.06
C ILE A 131 6.83 4.73 -3.31
N GLY A 132 6.40 3.48 -3.18
CA GLY A 132 5.84 2.67 -4.25
C GLY A 132 5.91 1.19 -3.96
N GLY A 133 5.48 0.41 -4.92
CA GLY A 133 5.52 -1.04 -4.92
C GLY A 133 4.43 -1.65 -5.78
N ASP A 134 4.31 -2.97 -5.72
CA ASP A 134 3.43 -3.74 -6.58
C ASP A 134 3.09 -5.11 -6.01
N ILE A 135 2.13 -5.76 -6.64
CA ILE A 135 1.83 -7.19 -6.49
C ILE A 135 2.11 -7.86 -7.82
N THR A 136 3.06 -8.79 -7.85
CA THR A 136 3.48 -9.49 -9.06
C THR A 136 3.12 -10.97 -9.00
N ASN A 137 2.30 -11.43 -9.97
CA ASN A 137 2.05 -12.83 -10.21
C ASN A 137 3.11 -13.36 -11.20
N THR A 138 3.85 -14.41 -10.82
CA THR A 138 4.95 -14.95 -11.63
C THR A 138 4.54 -16.02 -12.61
N ALA A 139 3.23 -16.37 -12.70
CA ALA A 139 2.72 -17.30 -13.70
C ALA A 139 3.02 -16.82 -15.13
N ALA A 140 3.06 -17.73 -16.08
CA ALA A 140 3.12 -17.37 -17.50
C ALA A 140 1.91 -16.49 -17.86
N GLY A 141 2.16 -15.27 -18.38
CA GLY A 141 1.14 -14.24 -18.57
C GLY A 141 0.64 -13.58 -17.28
N GLY A 142 1.34 -13.79 -16.17
CA GLY A 142 1.08 -13.11 -14.90
C GLY A 142 1.23 -11.60 -15.00
N LYS A 143 0.57 -10.90 -14.10
CA LYS A 143 0.46 -9.44 -14.15
C LYS A 143 1.18 -8.79 -12.98
N ILE A 144 1.69 -7.59 -13.23
CA ILE A 144 2.13 -6.65 -12.19
C ILE A 144 0.97 -5.68 -11.96
N GLN A 145 0.51 -5.57 -10.73
CA GLN A 145 -0.63 -4.74 -10.36
C GLN A 145 -0.33 -3.86 -9.15
N SER A 146 -1.16 -2.86 -8.96
CA SER A 146 -1.12 -2.00 -7.77
C SER A 146 -1.43 -2.77 -6.49
N PHE A 147 -1.18 -2.15 -5.31
CA PHE A 147 -1.53 -2.75 -4.02
C PHE A 147 -3.04 -3.02 -3.87
N LYS A 148 -3.89 -2.20 -4.48
CA LYS A 148 -5.34 -2.43 -4.43
C LYS A 148 -5.71 -3.71 -5.18
N MET A 149 -6.48 -4.60 -4.55
CA MET A 149 -7.13 -5.68 -5.27
C MET A 149 -8.01 -5.09 -6.37
N ASN A 150 -7.91 -5.60 -7.60
CA ASN A 150 -8.57 -5.05 -8.79
C ASN A 150 -8.17 -3.59 -9.13
N GLY A 151 -7.00 -3.17 -8.70
CA GLY A 151 -6.43 -1.86 -9.03
C GLY A 151 -5.78 -1.83 -10.42
N SER A 152 -5.04 -0.74 -10.71
CA SER A 152 -4.31 -0.57 -11.97
C SER A 152 -3.34 -1.73 -12.22
N ILE A 153 -3.27 -2.18 -13.46
CA ILE A 153 -2.43 -3.29 -13.93
C ILE A 153 -1.42 -2.71 -14.94
N MET A 154 -0.17 -3.13 -14.81
CA MET A 154 0.84 -2.92 -15.82
C MET A 154 0.72 -4.05 -16.84
N GLU A 155 0.34 -3.73 -18.08
CA GLU A 155 0.44 -4.70 -19.18
C GLU A 155 1.90 -4.97 -19.48
N THR A 156 2.30 -6.23 -19.35
CA THR A 156 3.58 -6.68 -19.92
C THR A 156 3.41 -6.69 -21.43
N ALA A 157 4.35 -6.10 -22.17
CA ALA A 157 4.31 -6.15 -23.62
C ALA A 157 4.15 -7.60 -24.08
N PRO A 158 3.33 -7.87 -25.11
CA PRO A 158 3.23 -9.22 -25.67
C PRO A 158 4.64 -9.68 -26.05
N SER A 159 5.02 -10.86 -25.57
CA SER A 159 6.24 -11.51 -26.01
C SER A 159 6.17 -11.63 -27.54
N SER A 160 6.99 -10.87 -28.26
CA SER A 160 7.14 -11.03 -29.69
C SER A 160 7.62 -12.45 -29.96
N THR A 161 6.74 -13.24 -30.56
CA THR A 161 7.06 -14.55 -31.16
C THR A 161 8.09 -14.38 -32.25
#